data_0221ff47c7d1aade79f19fd43088e43b
#
_entry.id   0221ff47c7d1aade79f19fd43088e43b
#
_cell.length_a   1.000
_cell.length_b   1.000
_cell.length_c   1.000
_cell.angle_alpha   90.00
_cell.angle_beta   90.00
_cell.angle_gamma   90.00
#
_symmetry.space_group_name_H-M   'P 1'
#
loop_
_entity.id
_entity.type
_entity.pdbx_description
1 polymer ?
#
loop_
_entity_poly.entity_id
_entity_poly.type
_entity_poly.pdbx_seq_one_letter_code
_entity_poly.pdbx_strand_id
1 'polypeptide(L)'
;LTGAGANSISPFFTAAFYAYNQANHNVTVNYSPAGSSVGVTDIEQNTVQFGDSEVPIPAPATGNDGPILQIPVDLGGVALSYNVAGVKTGLKLDGPTVAGIFLGKITNWDDSAIAALNPKVKLPNLPIVAVHRADSSGPGYDLDQYLIDTGGAAWTAAVGSKPSTHWPVTSVGVGQQLNTGLATYVQQTAGAIGYVEYGYALQAKFTNVALKNKAGAYVTPTSASIAAAGSLASSLSASNFNIVDGSGTGTYPLANFSWTLLYQKQSNTSVATALGRLFDWVITTGQAHAVSLGYSPLPANVVALSHRTLLQLQTASGAPLFTG
;
A
#
# COMPACT_ATOMS: atom_id res chain seq x y z
N LEU A 1 3.87 -6.00 22.76
CA LEU A 1 4.06 -4.83 21.90
C LEU A 1 2.73 -4.41 21.29
N THR A 2 2.50 -3.10 21.16
CA THR A 2 1.28 -2.53 20.55
C THR A 2 1.65 -1.64 19.37
N GLY A 3 0.93 -1.79 18.27
CA GLY A 3 1.09 -0.97 17.08
C GLY A 3 -0.25 -0.65 16.43
N ALA A 4 -0.26 0.39 15.58
CA ALA A 4 -1.41 0.78 14.79
C ALA A 4 -0.96 1.34 13.43
N GLY A 5 -1.85 1.30 12.43
CA GLY A 5 -1.55 1.95 11.17
C GLY A 5 -2.21 1.31 9.96
N ALA A 6 -1.46 1.23 8.86
CA ALA A 6 -1.97 0.82 7.56
C ALA A 6 -2.75 -0.51 7.63
N ASN A 7 -3.93 -0.52 7.03
CA ASN A 7 -4.76 -1.72 6.93
C ASN A 7 -4.21 -2.69 5.86
N SER A 8 -3.55 -2.18 4.85
CA SER A 8 -2.99 -2.95 3.73
C SER A 8 -2.00 -4.03 4.19
N ILE A 9 -1.11 -3.73 5.13
CA ILE A 9 -0.10 -4.67 5.64
C ILE A 9 -0.68 -5.72 6.62
N SER A 10 -1.92 -5.55 7.10
CA SER A 10 -2.48 -6.36 8.18
C SER A 10 -2.43 -7.89 7.93
N PRO A 11 -2.73 -8.41 6.73
CA PRO A 11 -2.58 -9.85 6.46
C PRO A 11 -1.13 -10.35 6.65
N PHE A 12 -0.14 -9.57 6.19
CA PHE A 12 1.27 -9.93 6.35
C PHE A 12 1.71 -9.86 7.82
N PHE A 13 1.39 -8.77 8.53
CA PHE A 13 1.71 -8.63 9.96
C PHE A 13 1.05 -9.71 10.81
N THR A 14 -0.20 -10.08 10.52
CA THR A 14 -0.88 -11.16 11.25
C THR A 14 -0.11 -12.47 11.13
N ALA A 15 0.30 -12.86 9.93
CA ALA A 15 1.06 -14.09 9.71
C ALA A 15 2.47 -14.00 10.30
N ALA A 16 3.18 -12.90 10.05
CA ALA A 16 4.55 -12.70 10.54
C ALA A 16 4.61 -12.64 12.07
N PHE A 17 3.72 -11.87 12.72
CA PHE A 17 3.69 -11.75 14.18
C PHE A 17 3.27 -13.07 14.87
N TYR A 18 2.34 -13.81 14.26
CA TYR A 18 2.01 -15.15 14.74
C TYR A 18 3.24 -16.07 14.68
N ALA A 19 3.93 -16.14 13.55
CA ALA A 19 5.12 -16.96 13.38
C ALA A 19 6.27 -16.53 14.30
N TYR A 20 6.47 -15.22 14.46
CA TYR A 20 7.45 -14.69 15.42
C TYR A 20 7.17 -15.10 16.87
N ASN A 21 5.88 -15.00 17.28
CA ASN A 21 5.46 -15.42 18.64
C ASN A 21 5.69 -16.93 18.89
N GLN A 22 5.49 -17.80 17.88
CA GLN A 22 5.78 -19.24 18.01
C GLN A 22 7.26 -19.52 18.30
N ALA A 23 8.17 -18.68 17.79
CA ALA A 23 9.61 -18.77 18.05
C ALA A 23 10.05 -17.98 19.31
N ASN A 24 9.25 -17.01 19.76
CA ASN A 24 9.58 -16.05 20.82
C ASN A 24 8.38 -15.89 21.77
N HIS A 25 8.02 -16.92 22.52
CA HIS A 25 6.81 -16.98 23.35
C HIS A 25 6.63 -15.85 24.39
N ASN A 26 7.71 -15.12 24.70
CA ASN A 26 7.67 -13.99 25.64
C ASN A 26 7.29 -12.66 24.99
N VAL A 27 7.08 -12.63 23.67
CA VAL A 27 6.73 -11.41 22.93
C VAL A 27 5.36 -11.58 22.27
N THR A 28 4.37 -10.85 22.77
CA THR A 28 3.06 -10.73 22.11
C THR A 28 2.99 -9.40 21.37
N VAL A 29 2.52 -9.42 20.13
CA VAL A 29 2.35 -8.23 19.30
C VAL A 29 0.88 -8.06 18.94
N ASN A 30 0.31 -6.91 19.30
CA ASN A 30 -1.05 -6.52 18.93
C ASN A 30 -0.97 -5.37 17.92
N TYR A 31 -1.64 -5.50 16.80
CA TYR A 31 -1.68 -4.48 15.76
C TYR A 31 -3.13 -4.08 15.42
N SER A 32 -3.39 -2.77 15.42
CA SER A 32 -4.69 -2.18 15.04
C SER A 32 -4.62 -1.64 13.61
N PRO A 33 -5.28 -2.29 12.63
CA PRO A 33 -5.25 -1.87 11.23
C PRO A 33 -6.26 -0.75 10.95
N ALA A 34 -5.98 0.46 11.41
CA ALA A 34 -6.90 1.60 11.43
C ALA A 34 -6.68 2.62 10.28
N GLY A 35 -5.65 2.44 9.45
CA GLY A 35 -5.28 3.32 8.33
C GLY A 35 -3.96 4.05 8.55
N SER A 36 -3.29 4.43 7.43
CA SER A 36 -1.94 5.01 7.46
C SER A 36 -1.83 6.27 8.31
N SER A 37 -2.77 7.23 8.17
CA SER A 37 -2.72 8.46 8.99
C SER A 37 -2.93 8.19 10.48
N VAL A 38 -3.69 7.16 10.86
CA VAL A 38 -3.85 6.77 12.27
C VAL A 38 -2.50 6.29 12.81
N GLY A 39 -1.79 5.43 12.06
CA GLY A 39 -0.47 4.96 12.46
C GLY A 39 0.54 6.10 12.65
N VAL A 40 0.53 7.08 11.76
CA VAL A 40 1.36 8.30 11.89
C VAL A 40 0.97 9.09 13.14
N THR A 41 -0.33 9.39 13.32
CA THR A 41 -0.81 10.16 14.48
C THR A 41 -0.50 9.45 15.79
N ASP A 42 -0.76 8.14 15.87
CA ASP A 42 -0.56 7.37 17.10
C ASP A 42 0.92 7.30 17.50
N ILE A 43 1.84 7.12 16.55
CA ILE A 43 3.27 7.15 16.87
C ILE A 43 3.73 8.57 17.22
N GLU A 44 3.30 9.62 16.50
CA GLU A 44 3.66 11.00 16.82
C GLU A 44 3.20 11.41 18.22
N GLN A 45 2.06 10.89 18.68
CA GLN A 45 1.51 11.14 20.01
C GLN A 45 2.02 10.17 21.08
N ASN A 46 2.84 9.18 20.72
CA ASN A 46 3.35 8.13 21.60
C ASN A 46 2.24 7.30 22.29
N THR A 47 1.15 7.03 21.59
CA THR A 47 0.04 6.19 22.07
C THR A 47 0.26 4.70 21.75
N VAL A 48 1.16 4.39 20.81
CA VAL A 48 1.60 3.05 20.42
C VAL A 48 3.12 2.94 20.44
N GLN A 49 3.64 1.71 20.51
CA GLN A 49 5.08 1.45 20.51
C GLN A 49 5.68 1.41 19.10
N PHE A 50 4.83 1.15 18.08
CA PHE A 50 5.19 1.32 16.68
C PHE A 50 3.97 1.75 15.86
N GLY A 51 4.21 2.60 14.87
CA GLY A 51 3.24 2.94 13.85
C GLY A 51 3.51 2.16 12.57
N ASP A 52 2.57 2.20 11.62
CA ASP A 52 2.80 1.74 10.26
C ASP A 52 2.03 2.63 9.26
N SER A 53 2.66 2.93 8.12
CA SER A 53 2.09 3.77 7.08
C SER A 53 2.67 3.41 5.71
N GLU A 54 1.85 3.45 4.68
CA GLU A 54 2.30 3.36 3.28
C GLU A 54 2.78 4.72 2.76
N VAL A 55 2.51 5.79 3.49
CA VAL A 55 2.99 7.14 3.20
C VAL A 55 3.89 7.58 4.34
N PRO A 56 5.22 7.56 4.17
CA PRO A 56 6.16 8.00 5.20
C PRO A 56 5.93 9.46 5.61
N ILE A 57 6.25 9.76 6.86
CA ILE A 57 6.28 11.13 7.39
C ILE A 57 7.40 11.87 6.65
N PRO A 58 7.15 13.07 6.08
CA PRO A 58 8.22 13.86 5.46
C PRO A 58 9.36 14.15 6.43
N ALA A 59 10.61 14.05 5.96
CA ALA A 59 11.77 14.35 6.79
C ALA A 59 11.89 15.84 7.14
N PRO A 60 12.29 16.21 8.38
CA PRO A 60 12.62 15.35 9.52
C PRO A 60 11.36 14.82 10.20
N ALA A 61 11.20 13.49 10.27
CA ALA A 61 10.08 12.86 10.97
C ALA A 61 10.28 12.96 12.48
N THR A 62 9.34 13.59 13.18
CA THR A 62 9.40 13.80 14.63
C THR A 62 8.02 13.66 15.25
N GLY A 63 7.97 13.14 16.46
CA GLY A 63 6.77 13.10 17.30
C GLY A 63 7.03 13.75 18.66
N ASN A 64 6.11 13.54 19.61
CA ASN A 64 6.19 14.14 20.95
C ASN A 64 7.48 13.78 21.70
N ASP A 65 8.00 12.55 21.50
CA ASP A 65 9.18 12.04 22.17
C ASP A 65 10.45 12.09 21.31
N GLY A 66 10.44 12.84 20.20
CA GLY A 66 11.61 13.10 19.37
C GLY A 66 11.59 12.45 17.98
N PRO A 67 12.76 12.20 17.39
CA PRO A 67 12.88 11.69 16.02
C PRO A 67 12.25 10.30 15.84
N ILE A 68 11.59 10.10 14.72
CA ILE A 68 10.96 8.84 14.30
C ILE A 68 11.80 8.22 13.17
N LEU A 69 12.19 6.98 13.36
CA LEU A 69 12.77 6.12 12.32
C LEU A 69 11.66 5.57 11.44
N GLN A 70 11.89 5.54 10.14
CA GLN A 70 10.97 5.03 9.14
C GLN A 70 11.61 3.88 8.39
N ILE A 71 11.03 2.69 8.49
CA ILE A 71 11.66 1.43 8.11
C ILE A 71 10.76 0.71 7.12
N PRO A 72 11.16 0.55 5.84
CA PRO A 72 10.39 -0.28 4.90
C PRO A 72 10.36 -1.73 5.39
N VAL A 73 9.18 -2.31 5.52
CA VAL A 73 8.99 -3.66 6.07
C VAL A 73 8.26 -4.61 5.14
N ASP A 74 7.60 -4.07 4.12
CA ASP A 74 6.81 -4.82 3.16
C ASP A 74 6.84 -4.16 1.79
N LEU A 75 6.67 -4.96 0.75
CA LEU A 75 6.50 -4.53 -0.64
C LEU A 75 5.17 -5.09 -1.16
N GLY A 76 4.21 -4.22 -1.30
CA GLY A 76 2.87 -4.50 -1.74
C GLY A 76 2.50 -3.84 -3.07
N GLY A 77 1.22 -3.86 -3.38
CA GLY A 77 0.68 -3.17 -4.54
C GLY A 77 -0.84 -3.07 -4.51
N VAL A 78 -1.34 -2.03 -5.13
CA VAL A 78 -2.77 -1.70 -5.16
C VAL A 78 -3.42 -2.26 -6.42
N ALA A 79 -4.31 -3.23 -6.26
CA ALA A 79 -5.08 -3.79 -7.36
C ALA A 79 -6.34 -2.95 -7.65
N LEU A 80 -6.54 -2.53 -8.89
CA LEU A 80 -7.86 -2.12 -9.34
C LEU A 80 -8.67 -3.39 -9.67
N SER A 81 -9.67 -3.65 -8.84
CA SER A 81 -10.51 -4.85 -8.91
C SER A 81 -11.92 -4.50 -9.36
N TYR A 82 -12.54 -5.36 -10.16
CA TYR A 82 -13.88 -5.13 -10.68
C TYR A 82 -14.76 -6.38 -10.63
N ASN A 83 -16.08 -6.15 -10.63
CA ASN A 83 -17.12 -7.18 -10.65
C ASN A 83 -18.01 -7.06 -11.89
N VAL A 84 -17.53 -7.62 -13.00
CA VAL A 84 -18.25 -7.63 -14.28
C VAL A 84 -18.33 -9.06 -14.79
N ALA A 85 -19.53 -9.62 -14.80
CA ALA A 85 -19.75 -10.99 -15.23
C ALA A 85 -19.27 -11.23 -16.67
N GLY A 86 -18.50 -12.29 -16.89
CA GLY A 86 -17.95 -12.66 -18.19
C GLY A 86 -16.70 -11.90 -18.62
N VAL A 87 -16.26 -10.88 -17.87
CA VAL A 87 -15.00 -10.16 -18.13
C VAL A 87 -13.92 -10.72 -17.22
N LYS A 88 -12.87 -11.30 -17.80
CA LYS A 88 -11.77 -11.94 -17.07
C LYS A 88 -10.73 -10.91 -16.62
N THR A 89 -9.89 -11.28 -15.64
CA THR A 89 -8.68 -10.53 -15.25
C THR A 89 -7.85 -10.14 -16.47
N GLY A 90 -7.31 -8.93 -16.45
CA GLY A 90 -6.49 -8.38 -17.52
C GLY A 90 -7.23 -7.42 -18.45
N LEU A 91 -8.44 -6.94 -18.07
CA LEU A 91 -9.06 -5.80 -18.74
C LEU A 91 -8.09 -4.62 -18.71
N LYS A 92 -7.75 -4.08 -19.87
CA LYS A 92 -6.78 -2.99 -20.00
C LYS A 92 -7.44 -1.66 -19.68
N LEU A 93 -6.86 -0.93 -18.74
CA LEU A 93 -7.18 0.48 -18.49
C LEU A 93 -5.89 1.30 -18.42
N ASP A 94 -5.99 2.57 -18.81
CA ASP A 94 -4.91 3.55 -18.66
C ASP A 94 -5.33 4.70 -17.74
N GLY A 95 -4.40 5.59 -17.41
CA GLY A 95 -4.66 6.70 -16.49
C GLY A 95 -5.87 7.55 -16.87
N PRO A 96 -6.02 8.01 -18.15
CA PRO A 96 -7.18 8.79 -18.54
C PRO A 96 -8.51 8.06 -18.39
N THR A 97 -8.54 6.76 -18.68
CA THR A 97 -9.76 5.95 -18.55
C THR A 97 -10.13 5.74 -17.07
N VAL A 98 -9.15 5.43 -16.23
CA VAL A 98 -9.38 5.31 -14.77
C VAL A 98 -9.81 6.65 -14.16
N ALA A 99 -9.14 7.75 -14.52
CA ALA A 99 -9.55 9.09 -14.12
C ALA A 99 -10.99 9.41 -14.56
N GLY A 100 -11.36 9.06 -15.79
CA GLY A 100 -12.72 9.23 -16.32
C GLY A 100 -13.78 8.48 -15.49
N ILE A 101 -13.47 7.27 -15.06
CA ILE A 101 -14.33 6.47 -14.16
C ILE A 101 -14.51 7.15 -12.81
N PHE A 102 -13.42 7.49 -12.15
CA PHE A 102 -13.47 8.08 -10.79
C PHE A 102 -13.91 9.55 -10.77
N LEU A 103 -13.93 10.23 -11.92
CA LEU A 103 -14.57 11.56 -12.11
C LEU A 103 -16.04 11.47 -12.53
N GLY A 104 -16.60 10.26 -12.70
CA GLY A 104 -17.97 10.07 -13.16
C GLY A 104 -18.23 10.48 -14.60
N LYS A 105 -17.19 10.57 -15.44
CA LYS A 105 -17.28 10.88 -16.88
C LYS A 105 -17.48 9.62 -17.72
N ILE A 106 -16.91 8.51 -17.29
CA ILE A 106 -17.11 7.17 -17.87
C ILE A 106 -18.00 6.42 -16.88
N THR A 107 -19.24 6.17 -17.27
CA THR A 107 -20.27 5.64 -16.37
C THR A 107 -20.82 4.27 -16.78
N ASN A 108 -20.30 3.70 -17.86
CA ASN A 108 -20.74 2.40 -18.36
C ASN A 108 -19.54 1.56 -18.80
N TRP A 109 -19.60 0.25 -18.61
CA TRP A 109 -18.52 -0.66 -18.98
C TRP A 109 -18.31 -0.79 -20.48
N ASP A 110 -19.34 -0.60 -21.32
CA ASP A 110 -19.23 -0.58 -22.78
C ASP A 110 -18.86 0.80 -23.37
N ASP A 111 -18.41 1.74 -22.53
CA ASP A 111 -17.92 3.03 -22.99
C ASP A 111 -16.81 2.87 -24.04
N SER A 112 -16.87 3.73 -25.06
CA SER A 112 -15.95 3.69 -26.19
C SER A 112 -14.48 3.80 -25.80
N ALA A 113 -14.14 4.53 -24.71
CA ALA A 113 -12.78 4.63 -24.20
C ALA A 113 -12.27 3.28 -23.65
N ILE A 114 -13.12 2.54 -22.92
CA ILE A 114 -12.78 1.19 -22.42
C ILE A 114 -12.71 0.20 -23.60
N ALA A 115 -13.68 0.24 -24.49
CA ALA A 115 -13.76 -0.64 -25.66
C ALA A 115 -12.54 -0.50 -26.59
N ALA A 116 -12.08 0.74 -26.83
CA ALA A 116 -10.89 1.01 -27.65
C ALA A 116 -9.62 0.35 -27.12
N LEU A 117 -9.45 0.25 -25.79
CA LEU A 117 -8.32 -0.42 -25.16
C LEU A 117 -8.48 -1.96 -25.18
N ASN A 118 -9.71 -2.46 -25.38
CA ASN A 118 -10.07 -3.87 -25.26
C ASN A 118 -10.86 -4.41 -26.46
N PRO A 119 -10.37 -4.28 -27.72
CA PRO A 119 -11.17 -4.56 -28.93
C PRO A 119 -11.60 -6.04 -29.09
N LYS A 120 -11.02 -6.95 -28.28
CA LYS A 120 -11.36 -8.39 -28.30
C LYS A 120 -12.25 -8.80 -27.12
N VAL A 121 -12.59 -7.88 -26.22
CA VAL A 121 -13.42 -8.14 -25.04
C VAL A 121 -14.85 -7.67 -25.34
N LYS A 122 -15.83 -8.57 -25.17
CA LYS A 122 -17.24 -8.18 -25.23
C LYS A 122 -17.62 -7.54 -23.89
N LEU A 123 -17.67 -6.23 -23.86
CA LEU A 123 -18.07 -5.45 -22.68
C LEU A 123 -19.60 -5.39 -22.60
N PRO A 124 -20.20 -5.58 -21.41
CA PRO A 124 -21.65 -5.47 -21.24
C PRO A 124 -22.07 -4.00 -21.13
N ASN A 125 -23.29 -3.70 -21.58
CA ASN A 125 -23.95 -2.46 -21.20
C ASN A 125 -24.38 -2.56 -19.74
N LEU A 126 -23.49 -2.12 -18.85
CA LEU A 126 -23.64 -2.23 -17.40
C LEU A 126 -23.09 -0.94 -16.74
N PRO A 127 -23.88 -0.26 -15.90
CA PRO A 127 -23.39 0.92 -15.20
C PRO A 127 -22.16 0.61 -14.34
N ILE A 128 -21.20 1.55 -14.33
CA ILE A 128 -20.04 1.49 -13.46
C ILE A 128 -20.40 2.06 -12.09
N VAL A 129 -20.03 1.33 -11.02
CA VAL A 129 -20.07 1.82 -9.63
C VAL A 129 -18.62 1.98 -9.15
N ALA A 130 -18.12 3.21 -9.16
CA ALA A 130 -16.81 3.51 -8.60
C ALA A 130 -16.85 3.39 -7.07
N VAL A 131 -15.88 2.65 -6.50
CA VAL A 131 -15.82 2.44 -5.04
C VAL A 131 -14.48 2.97 -4.53
N HIS A 132 -14.52 3.88 -3.56
CA HIS A 132 -13.33 4.52 -3.01
C HIS A 132 -13.25 4.36 -1.49
N ARG A 133 -12.07 4.60 -0.91
CA ARG A 133 -11.89 4.61 0.54
C ARG A 133 -12.51 5.87 1.14
N ALA A 134 -13.22 5.71 2.24
CA ALA A 134 -13.81 6.79 3.03
C ALA A 134 -12.94 7.18 4.24
N ASP A 135 -11.93 6.38 4.53
CA ASP A 135 -10.89 6.61 5.54
C ASP A 135 -9.57 7.03 4.90
N SER A 136 -8.58 7.38 5.72
CA SER A 136 -7.21 7.62 5.26
C SER A 136 -6.56 6.33 4.77
N SER A 137 -5.99 6.36 3.57
CA SER A 137 -5.59 5.17 2.84
C SER A 137 -4.31 5.36 2.03
N GLY A 138 -3.31 4.52 2.26
CA GLY A 138 -2.14 4.41 1.39
C GLY A 138 -2.50 3.97 -0.03
N PRO A 139 -3.30 2.89 -0.23
CA PRO A 139 -3.82 2.54 -1.55
C PRO A 139 -4.53 3.67 -2.29
N GLY A 140 -5.27 4.53 -1.57
CA GLY A 140 -5.88 5.72 -2.16
C GLY A 140 -4.85 6.76 -2.58
N TYR A 141 -3.83 6.98 -1.76
CA TYR A 141 -2.71 7.86 -2.06
C TYR A 141 -1.95 7.42 -3.31
N ASP A 142 -1.64 6.13 -3.45
CA ASP A 142 -0.90 5.60 -4.59
C ASP A 142 -1.70 5.71 -5.89
N LEU A 143 -3.00 5.41 -5.85
CA LEU A 143 -3.87 5.59 -7.01
C LEU A 143 -4.00 7.08 -7.39
N ASP A 144 -4.16 7.97 -6.42
CA ASP A 144 -4.22 9.41 -6.66
C ASP A 144 -2.90 9.93 -7.27
N GLN A 145 -1.74 9.48 -6.76
CA GLN A 145 -0.43 9.79 -7.35
C GLN A 145 -0.33 9.30 -8.80
N TYR A 146 -0.72 8.05 -9.07
CA TYR A 146 -0.73 7.52 -10.43
C TYR A 146 -1.62 8.35 -11.36
N LEU A 147 -2.80 8.77 -10.89
CA LEU A 147 -3.73 9.57 -11.68
C LEU A 147 -3.28 11.03 -11.85
N ILE A 148 -2.56 11.60 -10.90
CA ILE A 148 -1.89 12.90 -11.05
C ILE A 148 -0.87 12.83 -12.20
N ASP A 149 -0.10 11.75 -12.28
CA ASP A 149 0.96 11.59 -13.27
C ASP A 149 0.43 11.19 -14.67
N THR A 150 -0.67 10.43 -14.72
CA THR A 150 -1.13 9.78 -15.96
C THR A 150 -2.58 10.09 -16.35
N GLY A 151 -3.44 10.52 -15.44
CA GLY A 151 -4.89 10.72 -15.63
C GLY A 151 -5.25 11.95 -16.46
N GLY A 152 -4.27 12.81 -16.76
CA GLY A 152 -4.41 14.00 -17.58
C GLY A 152 -4.98 15.20 -16.84
N ALA A 153 -5.09 16.32 -17.58
CA ALA A 153 -5.50 17.63 -17.03
C ALA A 153 -6.86 17.61 -16.31
N ALA A 154 -7.75 16.70 -16.68
CA ALA A 154 -9.06 16.60 -16.03
C ALA A 154 -8.98 16.14 -14.59
N TRP A 155 -8.04 15.21 -14.27
CA TRP A 155 -7.81 14.75 -12.91
C TRP A 155 -7.15 15.86 -12.09
N THR A 156 -6.02 16.40 -12.54
CA THR A 156 -5.29 17.44 -11.81
C THR A 156 -6.09 18.74 -11.62
N ALA A 157 -6.99 19.08 -12.54
CA ALA A 157 -7.92 20.21 -12.36
C ALA A 157 -8.95 19.94 -11.25
N ALA A 158 -9.35 18.69 -11.03
CA ALA A 158 -10.33 18.33 -10.01
C ALA A 158 -9.70 18.20 -8.60
N VAL A 159 -8.46 17.65 -8.49
CA VAL A 159 -7.88 17.26 -7.21
C VAL A 159 -6.58 17.99 -6.85
N GLY A 160 -5.97 18.72 -7.80
CA GLY A 160 -4.68 19.36 -7.62
C GLY A 160 -3.51 18.47 -8.08
N SER A 161 -2.28 18.84 -7.66
CA SER A 161 -1.04 18.20 -8.11
C SER A 161 -0.29 17.47 -7.00
N LYS A 162 -0.93 17.26 -5.86
CA LYS A 162 -0.34 16.52 -4.71
C LYS A 162 -1.29 15.41 -4.30
N PRO A 163 -0.81 14.18 -4.15
CA PRO A 163 -1.64 13.06 -3.73
C PRO A 163 -2.09 13.21 -2.27
N SER A 164 -3.24 12.63 -1.97
CA SER A 164 -3.87 12.68 -0.65
C SER A 164 -4.14 11.27 -0.13
N THR A 165 -3.94 11.06 1.17
CA THR A 165 -4.39 9.84 1.85
C THR A 165 -5.91 9.77 2.00
N HIS A 166 -6.60 10.92 1.88
CA HIS A 166 -8.07 10.98 1.83
C HIS A 166 -8.50 11.11 0.37
N TRP A 167 -9.41 10.24 -0.06
CA TRP A 167 -9.87 10.22 -1.44
C TRP A 167 -10.45 11.58 -1.85
N PRO A 168 -9.91 12.22 -2.91
CA PRO A 168 -10.24 13.62 -3.18
C PRO A 168 -11.60 13.81 -3.88
N VAL A 169 -12.15 12.77 -4.53
CA VAL A 169 -13.40 12.84 -5.32
C VAL A 169 -14.51 12.04 -4.63
N THR A 170 -15.01 12.57 -3.51
CA THR A 170 -16.03 11.87 -2.70
C THR A 170 -17.45 12.01 -3.25
N SER A 171 -17.67 12.88 -4.22
CA SER A 171 -19.00 13.08 -4.86
C SER A 171 -19.33 12.03 -5.93
N VAL A 172 -18.39 11.19 -6.32
CA VAL A 172 -18.57 10.14 -7.32
C VAL A 172 -18.39 8.77 -6.70
N GLY A 173 -19.36 7.88 -6.92
CA GLY A 173 -19.30 6.50 -6.43
C GLY A 173 -19.68 6.35 -4.97
N VAL A 174 -19.10 5.34 -4.33
CA VAL A 174 -19.45 4.93 -2.95
C VAL A 174 -18.19 4.81 -2.10
N GLY A 175 -18.20 5.49 -0.95
CA GLY A 175 -17.13 5.41 0.04
C GLY A 175 -17.26 4.16 0.93
N GLN A 176 -16.16 3.43 1.12
CA GLN A 176 -16.09 2.26 1.99
C GLN A 176 -14.89 2.34 2.94
N GLN A 177 -15.07 1.82 4.15
CA GLN A 177 -14.02 1.82 5.17
C GLN A 177 -13.07 0.64 4.98
N LEU A 178 -11.77 0.91 5.04
CA LEU A 178 -10.69 -0.07 4.97
C LEU A 178 -10.70 -0.92 3.67
N ASN A 179 -9.69 -1.74 3.46
CA ASN A 179 -9.64 -2.68 2.32
C ASN A 179 -10.77 -3.71 2.40
N THR A 180 -11.13 -4.16 3.60
CA THR A 180 -12.18 -5.17 3.82
C THR A 180 -13.57 -4.68 3.40
N GLY A 181 -13.95 -3.46 3.79
CA GLY A 181 -15.24 -2.88 3.40
C GLY A 181 -15.31 -2.64 1.89
N LEU A 182 -14.24 -2.09 1.30
CA LEU A 182 -14.18 -1.85 -0.15
C LEU A 182 -14.21 -3.17 -0.93
N ALA A 183 -13.45 -4.18 -0.53
CA ALA A 183 -13.45 -5.49 -1.15
C ALA A 183 -14.84 -6.14 -1.08
N THR A 184 -15.49 -6.11 0.09
CA THR A 184 -16.85 -6.65 0.26
C THR A 184 -17.84 -5.98 -0.67
N TYR A 185 -17.80 -4.65 -0.76
CA TYR A 185 -18.71 -3.91 -1.62
C TYR A 185 -18.50 -4.25 -3.13
N VAL A 186 -17.25 -4.29 -3.59
CA VAL A 186 -16.92 -4.67 -4.98
C VAL A 186 -17.41 -6.10 -5.27
N GLN A 187 -17.21 -7.04 -4.34
CA GLN A 187 -17.62 -8.43 -4.51
C GLN A 187 -19.15 -8.58 -4.66
N GLN A 188 -19.91 -7.79 -3.91
CA GLN A 188 -21.36 -7.89 -3.84
C GLN A 188 -22.10 -7.05 -4.90
N THR A 189 -21.41 -6.10 -5.57
CA THR A 189 -22.03 -5.14 -6.45
C THR A 189 -21.64 -5.38 -7.91
N ALA A 190 -22.58 -5.80 -8.73
CA ALA A 190 -22.35 -5.94 -10.18
C ALA A 190 -22.01 -4.56 -10.79
N GLY A 191 -20.99 -4.52 -11.65
CA GLY A 191 -20.49 -3.29 -12.27
C GLY A 191 -19.56 -2.46 -11.37
N ALA A 192 -19.29 -2.88 -10.13
CA ALA A 192 -18.36 -2.17 -9.28
C ALA A 192 -16.91 -2.28 -9.76
N ILE A 193 -16.15 -1.20 -9.56
CA ILE A 193 -14.69 -1.12 -9.66
C ILE A 193 -14.16 -0.35 -8.45
N GLY A 194 -13.12 -0.87 -7.82
CA GLY A 194 -12.48 -0.22 -6.68
C GLY A 194 -11.01 -0.61 -6.57
N TYR A 195 -10.32 -0.04 -5.60
CA TYR A 195 -8.89 -0.27 -5.37
C TYR A 195 -8.66 -0.83 -3.98
N VAL A 196 -7.94 -1.94 -3.91
CA VAL A 196 -7.56 -2.61 -2.66
C VAL A 196 -6.12 -3.05 -2.73
N GLU A 197 -5.49 -3.22 -1.58
CA GLU A 197 -4.20 -3.92 -1.53
C GLU A 197 -4.31 -5.30 -2.19
N TYR A 198 -3.33 -5.68 -3.00
CA TYR A 198 -3.37 -6.90 -3.81
C TYR A 198 -3.59 -8.16 -2.99
N GLY A 199 -3.08 -8.22 -1.76
CA GLY A 199 -3.35 -9.32 -0.84
C GLY A 199 -4.85 -9.56 -0.61
N TYR A 200 -5.64 -8.51 -0.45
CA TYR A 200 -7.11 -8.62 -0.33
C TYR A 200 -7.76 -9.04 -1.66
N ALA A 201 -7.28 -8.52 -2.79
CA ALA A 201 -7.78 -8.92 -4.09
C ALA A 201 -7.52 -10.41 -4.38
N LEU A 202 -6.34 -10.91 -3.98
CA LEU A 202 -5.96 -12.31 -4.11
C LEU A 202 -6.85 -13.23 -3.26
N GLN A 203 -7.07 -12.89 -2.00
CA GLN A 203 -7.93 -13.66 -1.09
C GLN A 203 -9.38 -13.69 -1.56
N ALA A 204 -9.89 -12.56 -2.05
CA ALA A 204 -11.25 -12.45 -2.60
C ALA A 204 -11.39 -13.05 -4.01
N LYS A 205 -10.28 -13.48 -4.63
CA LYS A 205 -10.22 -14.01 -6.00
C LYS A 205 -10.81 -13.04 -7.02
N PHE A 206 -10.51 -11.76 -6.87
CA PHE A 206 -11.03 -10.73 -7.77
C PHE A 206 -10.46 -10.83 -9.18
N THR A 207 -11.25 -10.36 -10.13
CA THR A 207 -10.77 -9.95 -11.44
C THR A 207 -10.09 -8.58 -11.33
N ASN A 208 -8.87 -8.48 -11.86
CA ASN A 208 -8.05 -7.29 -11.73
C ASN A 208 -7.75 -6.66 -13.09
N VAL A 209 -7.65 -5.35 -13.11
CA VAL A 209 -7.25 -4.55 -14.27
C VAL A 209 -5.80 -4.84 -14.62
N ALA A 210 -5.50 -4.89 -15.92
CA ALA A 210 -4.14 -4.68 -16.43
C ALA A 210 -3.97 -3.17 -16.65
N LEU A 211 -3.22 -2.53 -15.74
CA LEU A 211 -3.03 -1.09 -15.74
C LEU A 211 -1.81 -0.71 -16.57
N LYS A 212 -1.93 0.36 -17.37
CA LYS A 212 -0.85 0.86 -18.22
C LYS A 212 0.24 1.51 -17.38
N ASN A 213 1.47 1.04 -17.51
CA ASN A 213 2.63 1.61 -16.83
C ASN A 213 3.37 2.64 -17.71
N LYS A 214 4.36 3.31 -17.13
CA LYS A 214 5.19 4.34 -17.77
C LYS A 214 5.89 3.86 -19.04
N ALA A 215 6.20 2.56 -19.15
CA ALA A 215 6.79 1.96 -20.36
C ALA A 215 5.73 1.69 -21.44
N GLY A 216 4.45 1.99 -21.20
CA GLY A 216 3.35 1.76 -22.14
C GLY A 216 2.81 0.32 -22.10
N ALA A 217 3.31 -0.55 -21.25
CA ALA A 217 2.82 -1.91 -21.09
C ALA A 217 1.62 -1.97 -20.16
N TYR A 218 0.69 -2.90 -20.45
CA TYR A 218 -0.43 -3.20 -19.56
C TYR A 218 -0.07 -4.37 -18.65
N VAL A 219 0.01 -4.13 -17.34
CA VAL A 219 0.51 -5.07 -16.35
C VAL A 219 -0.55 -5.33 -15.29
N THR A 220 -0.82 -6.61 -14.99
CA THR A 220 -1.69 -7.02 -13.87
C THR A 220 -0.90 -7.09 -12.58
N PRO A 221 -1.54 -6.87 -11.41
CA PRO A 221 -0.89 -7.07 -10.12
C PRO A 221 -0.58 -8.56 -9.92
N THR A 222 0.68 -8.83 -9.65
CA THR A 222 1.21 -10.14 -9.22
C THR A 222 2.41 -9.89 -8.33
N SER A 223 2.75 -10.81 -7.42
CA SER A 223 3.97 -10.66 -6.63
C SER A 223 5.20 -10.45 -7.51
N ALA A 224 5.27 -11.05 -8.69
CA ALA A 224 6.39 -10.88 -9.62
C ALA A 224 6.45 -9.47 -10.24
N SER A 225 5.30 -8.90 -10.67
CA SER A 225 5.27 -7.55 -11.26
C SER A 225 5.47 -6.45 -10.20
N ILE A 226 5.03 -6.70 -8.97
CA ILE A 226 5.29 -5.85 -7.79
C ILE A 226 6.77 -5.90 -7.42
N ALA A 227 7.38 -7.11 -7.35
CA ALA A 227 8.81 -7.28 -7.11
C ALA A 227 9.67 -6.54 -8.17
N ALA A 228 9.25 -6.61 -9.44
CA ALA A 228 9.92 -5.89 -10.52
C ALA A 228 9.93 -4.36 -10.28
N ALA A 229 8.83 -3.79 -9.77
CA ALA A 229 8.77 -2.36 -9.41
C ALA A 229 9.69 -2.06 -8.21
N GLY A 230 9.64 -2.88 -7.16
CA GLY A 230 10.49 -2.71 -5.97
C GLY A 230 11.98 -2.79 -6.27
N SER A 231 12.40 -3.58 -7.29
CA SER A 231 13.80 -3.70 -7.69
C SER A 231 14.38 -2.39 -8.24
N LEU A 232 13.55 -1.45 -8.66
CA LEU A 232 13.95 -0.12 -9.12
C LEU A 232 14.18 0.89 -7.99
N ALA A 233 13.88 0.52 -6.75
CA ALA A 233 14.02 1.37 -5.57
C ALA A 233 15.51 1.48 -5.13
N SER A 234 16.36 2.04 -5.97
CA SER A 234 17.83 2.13 -5.73
C SER A 234 18.21 3.18 -4.69
N SER A 235 17.39 4.21 -4.49
CA SER A 235 17.64 5.34 -3.57
C SER A 235 16.46 5.64 -2.65
N LEU A 236 15.82 4.59 -2.14
CA LEU A 236 14.66 4.71 -1.26
C LEU A 236 15.02 5.43 0.04
N SER A 237 14.20 6.40 0.44
CA SER A 237 14.28 7.14 1.71
C SER A 237 12.94 7.79 2.02
N ALA A 238 12.75 8.36 3.21
CA ALA A 238 11.53 9.10 3.56
C ALA A 238 11.24 10.31 2.67
N SER A 239 12.24 10.83 1.94
CA SER A 239 12.08 11.88 0.93
C SER A 239 11.98 11.36 -0.50
N ASN A 240 12.27 10.07 -0.73
CA ASN A 240 12.23 9.40 -2.04
C ASN A 240 11.72 7.96 -1.87
N PHE A 241 10.47 7.82 -1.46
CA PHE A 241 9.83 6.51 -1.16
C PHE A 241 8.88 6.04 -2.25
N ASN A 242 8.49 6.93 -3.14
CA ASN A 242 7.48 6.63 -4.15
C ASN A 242 8.06 5.80 -5.29
N ILE A 243 7.48 4.63 -5.52
CA ILE A 243 7.80 3.72 -6.64
C ILE A 243 6.61 3.57 -7.62
N VAL A 244 5.56 4.36 -7.43
CA VAL A 244 4.40 4.41 -8.32
C VAL A 244 4.84 4.80 -9.72
N ASP A 245 4.33 4.06 -10.71
CA ASP A 245 4.63 4.22 -12.13
C ASP A 245 6.14 4.20 -12.49
N GLY A 246 6.88 3.33 -11.80
CA GLY A 246 8.31 3.11 -12.06
C GLY A 246 8.59 2.64 -13.49
N SER A 247 9.78 2.98 -14.01
CA SER A 247 10.20 2.59 -15.36
C SER A 247 10.44 1.08 -15.47
N GLY A 248 9.92 0.45 -16.52
CA GLY A 248 10.13 -0.98 -16.80
C GLY A 248 8.89 -1.64 -17.39
N THR A 249 9.08 -2.47 -18.42
CA THR A 249 7.95 -3.09 -19.14
C THR A 249 7.16 -4.09 -18.30
N GLY A 250 7.80 -4.71 -17.31
CA GLY A 250 7.17 -5.70 -16.42
C GLY A 250 6.77 -5.16 -15.06
N THR A 251 6.95 -3.86 -14.78
CA THR A 251 6.65 -3.26 -13.48
C THR A 251 5.17 -2.97 -13.33
N TYR A 252 4.60 -3.37 -12.19
CA TYR A 252 3.24 -2.98 -11.83
C TYR A 252 3.22 -1.50 -11.38
N PRO A 253 2.36 -0.65 -11.97
CA PRO A 253 2.45 0.79 -11.72
C PRO A 253 1.99 1.24 -10.35
N LEU A 254 1.18 0.45 -9.64
CA LEU A 254 0.71 0.76 -8.28
C LEU A 254 1.40 -0.12 -7.23
N ALA A 255 2.72 -0.30 -7.34
CA ALA A 255 3.52 -0.93 -6.30
C ALA A 255 3.91 0.10 -5.23
N ASN A 256 3.99 -0.34 -3.98
CA ASN A 256 4.29 0.51 -2.83
C ASN A 256 5.08 -0.24 -1.75
N PHE A 257 5.65 0.51 -0.81
CA PHE A 257 6.20 -0.02 0.43
C PHE A 257 5.33 0.38 1.61
N SER A 258 5.23 -0.52 2.60
CA SER A 258 4.75 -0.16 3.93
C SER A 258 5.93 0.12 4.86
N TRP A 259 5.79 1.12 5.72
CA TRP A 259 6.84 1.66 6.56
C TRP A 259 6.47 1.56 8.02
N THR A 260 7.22 0.77 8.79
CA THR A 260 7.11 0.79 10.24
C THR A 260 7.80 2.05 10.80
N LEU A 261 7.14 2.66 11.77
CA LEU A 261 7.52 3.93 12.41
C LEU A 261 7.89 3.65 13.86
N LEU A 262 9.12 3.98 14.26
CA LEU A 262 9.64 3.76 15.61
C LEU A 262 10.29 5.04 16.13
N TYR A 263 10.09 5.39 17.41
CA TYR A 263 10.95 6.41 18.00
C TYR A 263 12.41 5.96 18.01
N GLN A 264 13.30 6.84 17.57
CA GLN A 264 14.75 6.56 17.59
C GLN A 264 15.27 6.36 19.01
N LYS A 265 14.84 7.21 19.94
CA LYS A 265 15.17 7.10 21.36
C LYS A 265 14.04 6.43 22.12
N GLN A 266 14.37 5.43 22.91
CA GLN A 266 13.43 4.60 23.63
C GLN A 266 13.68 4.72 25.15
N SER A 267 12.62 5.04 25.89
CA SER A 267 12.68 5.12 27.35
C SER A 267 12.74 3.75 28.02
N ASN A 268 12.14 2.72 27.39
CA ASN A 268 12.12 1.34 27.87
C ASN A 268 13.04 0.45 27.02
N THR A 269 14.20 0.08 27.57
CA THR A 269 15.21 -0.74 26.89
C THR A 269 14.69 -2.13 26.48
N SER A 270 13.85 -2.76 27.30
CA SER A 270 13.30 -4.09 26.98
C SER A 270 12.35 -4.03 25.80
N VAL A 271 11.47 -3.02 25.76
CA VAL A 271 10.56 -2.77 24.63
C VAL A 271 11.37 -2.47 23.37
N ALA A 272 12.36 -1.60 23.44
CA ALA A 272 13.20 -1.25 22.31
C ALA A 272 13.97 -2.43 21.72
N THR A 273 14.55 -3.28 22.59
CA THR A 273 15.23 -4.51 22.15
C THR A 273 14.25 -5.47 21.49
N ALA A 274 13.03 -5.60 22.03
CA ALA A 274 12.01 -6.46 21.46
C ALA A 274 11.53 -5.92 20.09
N LEU A 275 11.34 -4.60 19.92
CA LEU A 275 11.01 -3.96 18.64
C LEU A 275 12.11 -4.17 17.61
N GLY A 276 13.38 -3.93 17.98
CA GLY A 276 14.53 -4.15 17.09
C GLY A 276 14.58 -5.58 16.55
N ARG A 277 14.47 -6.57 17.45
CA ARG A 277 14.47 -8.01 17.08
C ARG A 277 13.24 -8.41 16.24
N LEU A 278 12.06 -7.89 16.60
CA LEU A 278 10.82 -8.16 15.84
C LEU A 278 10.96 -7.67 14.39
N PHE A 279 11.33 -6.42 14.21
CA PHE A 279 11.37 -5.84 12.86
C PHE A 279 12.58 -6.32 12.05
N ASP A 280 13.71 -6.65 12.68
CA ASP A 280 14.80 -7.35 12.00
C ASP A 280 14.34 -8.73 11.49
N TRP A 281 13.60 -9.48 12.31
CA TRP A 281 13.00 -10.75 11.88
C TRP A 281 11.96 -10.56 10.78
N VAL A 282 11.10 -9.52 10.85
CA VAL A 282 10.08 -9.21 9.85
C VAL A 282 10.71 -8.94 8.49
N ILE A 283 11.78 -8.14 8.43
CA ILE A 283 12.44 -7.79 7.16
C ILE A 283 13.35 -8.89 6.60
N THR A 284 13.58 -9.96 7.37
CA THR A 284 14.42 -11.10 6.98
C THR A 284 13.60 -12.39 6.91
N THR A 285 13.55 -13.16 7.98
CA THR A 285 12.85 -14.47 8.05
C THR A 285 11.35 -14.32 7.77
N GLY A 286 10.72 -13.26 8.26
CA GLY A 286 9.29 -12.98 8.09
C GLY A 286 8.87 -12.83 6.63
N GLN A 287 9.79 -12.43 5.75
CA GLN A 287 9.52 -12.26 4.31
C GLN A 287 9.08 -13.56 3.62
N ALA A 288 9.35 -14.73 4.20
CA ALA A 288 8.87 -16.01 3.69
C ALA A 288 7.33 -16.11 3.62
N HIS A 289 6.61 -15.30 4.39
CA HIS A 289 5.15 -15.25 4.38
C HIS A 289 4.57 -14.32 3.31
N ALA A 290 5.37 -13.47 2.66
CA ALA A 290 4.90 -12.42 1.76
C ALA A 290 4.13 -12.96 0.54
N VAL A 291 4.74 -13.84 -0.25
CA VAL A 291 4.22 -14.26 -1.57
C VAL A 291 2.86 -14.93 -1.49
N SER A 292 2.64 -15.81 -0.51
CA SER A 292 1.36 -16.53 -0.34
C SER A 292 0.20 -15.60 0.03
N LEU A 293 0.51 -14.41 0.54
CA LEU A 293 -0.45 -13.38 0.95
C LEU A 293 -0.62 -12.26 -0.09
N GLY A 294 0.07 -12.35 -1.24
CA GLY A 294 -0.04 -11.37 -2.32
C GLY A 294 1.00 -10.24 -2.26
N TYR A 295 1.92 -10.28 -1.30
CA TYR A 295 3.03 -9.33 -1.22
C TYR A 295 4.26 -9.87 -1.95
N SER A 296 5.30 -9.05 -2.03
CA SER A 296 6.59 -9.43 -2.60
C SER A 296 7.67 -9.35 -1.53
N PRO A 297 8.64 -10.26 -1.52
CA PRO A 297 9.79 -10.10 -0.62
C PRO A 297 10.51 -8.80 -0.89
N LEU A 298 10.99 -8.16 0.18
CA LEU A 298 11.80 -6.94 0.07
C LEU A 298 13.05 -7.20 -0.77
N PRO A 299 13.40 -6.30 -1.70
CA PRO A 299 14.69 -6.36 -2.40
C PRO A 299 15.86 -6.25 -1.41
N ALA A 300 16.98 -6.91 -1.71
CA ALA A 300 18.15 -6.97 -0.80
C ALA A 300 18.69 -5.60 -0.39
N ASN A 301 18.67 -4.61 -1.29
CA ASN A 301 19.06 -3.24 -0.99
C ASN A 301 18.10 -2.55 -0.01
N VAL A 302 16.80 -2.89 -0.06
CA VAL A 302 15.79 -2.37 0.87
C VAL A 302 15.93 -3.05 2.24
N VAL A 303 16.14 -4.37 2.28
CA VAL A 303 16.48 -5.09 3.54
C VAL A 303 17.70 -4.45 4.21
N ALA A 304 18.77 -4.18 3.44
CA ALA A 304 19.96 -3.54 3.96
C ALA A 304 19.71 -2.09 4.46
N LEU A 305 18.81 -1.34 3.81
CA LEU A 305 18.38 -0.02 4.28
C LEU A 305 17.62 -0.14 5.60
N SER A 306 16.63 -1.02 5.66
CA SER A 306 15.80 -1.25 6.86
C SER A 306 16.65 -1.68 8.05
N HIS A 307 17.57 -2.62 7.84
CA HIS A 307 18.50 -3.07 8.88
C HIS A 307 19.39 -1.91 9.41
N ARG A 308 20.01 -1.13 8.51
CA ARG A 308 20.79 0.06 8.92
C ARG A 308 19.96 1.08 9.70
N THR A 309 18.68 1.23 9.37
CA THR A 309 17.78 2.13 10.09
C THR A 309 17.46 1.57 11.49
N LEU A 310 17.23 0.26 11.63
CA LEU A 310 17.02 -0.39 12.93
C LEU A 310 18.23 -0.24 13.86
N LEU A 311 19.46 -0.27 13.33
CA LEU A 311 20.68 -0.04 14.12
C LEU A 311 20.78 1.37 14.75
N GLN A 312 19.91 2.31 14.35
CA GLN A 312 19.84 3.65 14.94
C GLN A 312 18.99 3.71 16.21
N LEU A 313 18.34 2.61 16.62
CA LEU A 313 17.62 2.55 17.89
C LEU A 313 18.58 2.75 19.08
N GLN A 314 18.19 3.65 19.99
CA GLN A 314 19.02 4.10 21.10
C GLN A 314 18.23 4.15 22.40
N THR A 315 18.94 4.03 23.53
CA THR A 315 18.40 4.39 24.86
C THR A 315 18.09 5.88 24.91
N ALA A 316 17.39 6.33 25.95
CA ALA A 316 17.21 7.76 26.23
C ALA A 316 18.55 8.51 26.37
N SER A 317 19.61 7.85 26.85
CA SER A 317 20.97 8.42 26.97
C SER A 317 21.79 8.36 25.68
N GLY A 318 21.26 7.77 24.59
CA GLY A 318 21.94 7.68 23.28
C GLY A 318 22.82 6.43 23.10
N ALA A 319 22.80 5.46 24.02
CA ALA A 319 23.50 4.20 23.81
C ALA A 319 22.75 3.31 22.80
N PRO A 320 23.45 2.59 21.89
CA PRO A 320 22.81 1.67 20.94
C PRO A 320 22.01 0.57 21.68
N LEU A 321 20.82 0.26 21.18
CA LEU A 321 19.93 -0.74 21.76
C LEU A 321 19.85 -2.03 20.94
N PHE A 322 20.18 -1.94 19.67
CA PHE A 322 20.14 -3.04 18.72
C PHE A 322 21.45 -3.08 17.97
N THR A 323 22.12 -4.23 17.95
CA THR A 323 23.44 -4.40 17.30
C THR A 323 23.42 -5.40 16.13
N GLY A 324 22.23 -5.91 15.78
CA GLY A 324 22.03 -6.92 14.73
C GLY A 324 22.13 -8.34 15.22
#